data_54a5aefd1790d32831d27860dcb261f7
#
_entry.id   54a5aefd1790d32831d27860dcb261f7
#
_cell.length_a   1.000
_cell.length_b   1.000
_cell.length_c   1.000
_cell.angle_alpha   90.00
_cell.angle_beta   90.00
_cell.angle_gamma   90.00
#
_symmetry.space_group_name_H-M   'P 1'
#
loop_
_entity.id
_entity.type
_entity.pdbx_description
1 polymer ?
#
loop_
_entity_poly.entity_id
_entity_poly.type
_entity_poly.pdbx_seq_one_letter_code
_entity_poly.pdbx_strand_id
1 'polypeptide(L)'
;RILEMVMGVDADGNKAEEKIDIDEVLVVTFTRAAAAQMKEKIADKLEQAAEDHPEDEHIVKQLSLLPRADIMTIDSFCLGIVKDYFQMIGIDSSFDIADNAEMDLIKNDILDEVLEQKYQEASDEFIGLVDSFARKESDEKIRELVYQIYRVASGYPKPERWINEAEAALEVSMKEELYTLKWYRDYMQIVADTLDSAIGQAEQCLEIAGEADGPAGYDPIIHSDLELLRNLRRAEDMDEAYKRVSKFSNLKRIAACDPEKQQYVKTTMQTYRGSVKDMMALFRPTDVILAECAMMKEPLLALLSLTRSYMDRLKEEKLDRNLYEFRDISEFAYDILCAGTDENGCVIPSEA
;
A
#
# COMPACT_ATOMS: atom_id res chain seq x y z
N ARG A 1 -17.06 23.40 -4.09
CA ARG A 1 -15.90 23.79 -4.91
C ARG A 1 -16.15 23.60 -6.41
N ILE A 2 -16.62 22.42 -6.88
CA ILE A 2 -16.97 22.21 -8.32
C ILE A 2 -17.97 23.27 -8.77
N LEU A 3 -19.05 23.47 -8.02
CA LEU A 3 -20.06 24.48 -8.33
C LEU A 3 -19.51 25.93 -8.30
N GLU A 4 -18.60 26.23 -7.38
CA GLU A 4 -17.92 27.53 -7.32
C GLU A 4 -17.10 27.77 -8.59
N MET A 5 -16.34 26.78 -9.06
CA MET A 5 -15.59 26.85 -10.32
C MET A 5 -16.49 27.04 -11.54
N VAL A 6 -17.58 26.26 -11.61
CA VAL A 6 -18.50 26.25 -12.74
C VAL A 6 -19.40 27.50 -12.78
N MET A 7 -19.89 27.95 -11.62
CA MET A 7 -20.72 29.16 -11.53
C MET A 7 -19.88 30.44 -11.52
N GLY A 8 -18.57 30.35 -11.34
CA GLY A 8 -17.67 31.51 -11.27
C GLY A 8 -17.92 32.39 -10.05
N VAL A 9 -18.33 31.78 -8.93
CA VAL A 9 -18.51 32.45 -7.64
C VAL A 9 -17.93 31.58 -6.53
N ASP A 10 -17.28 32.21 -5.56
CA ASP A 10 -16.80 31.51 -4.36
C ASP A 10 -17.91 31.28 -3.33
N ALA A 11 -17.58 30.60 -2.20
CA ALA A 11 -18.52 30.31 -1.13
C ALA A 11 -19.09 31.58 -0.45
N ASP A 12 -18.42 32.72 -0.59
CA ASP A 12 -18.82 34.03 -0.05
C ASP A 12 -19.56 34.88 -1.11
N GLY A 13 -19.78 34.36 -2.32
CA GLY A 13 -20.51 35.03 -3.42
C GLY A 13 -19.67 36.02 -4.22
N ASN A 14 -18.32 36.02 -4.07
CA ASN A 14 -17.44 36.87 -4.87
C ASN A 14 -17.20 36.21 -6.24
N LYS A 15 -16.98 37.02 -7.28
CA LYS A 15 -16.70 36.50 -8.63
C LYS A 15 -15.32 35.81 -8.64
N ALA A 16 -15.30 34.56 -9.13
CA ALA A 16 -14.05 33.87 -9.45
C ALA A 16 -13.38 34.49 -10.68
N GLU A 17 -12.05 34.45 -10.75
CA GLU A 17 -11.29 35.03 -11.87
C GLU A 17 -11.53 34.30 -13.20
N GLU A 18 -11.85 33.01 -13.16
CA GLU A 18 -12.15 32.18 -14.35
C GLU A 18 -13.39 31.33 -14.12
N LYS A 19 -14.26 31.25 -15.15
CA LYS A 19 -15.38 30.29 -15.22
C LYS A 19 -14.96 29.12 -16.08
N ILE A 20 -15.18 27.89 -15.57
CA ILE A 20 -14.87 26.64 -16.27
C ILE A 20 -16.19 25.98 -16.64
N ASP A 21 -16.31 25.47 -17.86
CA ASP A 21 -17.48 24.69 -18.24
C ASP A 21 -17.48 23.32 -17.55
N ILE A 22 -18.65 22.78 -17.19
CA ILE A 22 -18.75 21.53 -16.40
C ILE A 22 -18.21 20.32 -17.18
N ASP A 23 -18.21 20.34 -18.50
CA ASP A 23 -17.63 19.31 -19.36
C ASP A 23 -16.11 19.44 -19.56
N GLU A 24 -15.48 20.50 -19.01
CA GLU A 24 -14.02 20.64 -18.91
C GLU A 24 -13.48 20.12 -17.56
N VAL A 25 -14.37 19.63 -16.67
CA VAL A 25 -14.01 19.17 -15.33
C VAL A 25 -14.18 17.66 -15.23
N LEU A 26 -13.08 16.94 -14.98
CA LEU A 26 -13.11 15.52 -14.64
C LEU A 26 -13.38 15.34 -13.14
N VAL A 27 -14.46 14.62 -12.81
CA VAL A 27 -14.82 14.24 -11.43
C VAL A 27 -14.83 12.73 -11.30
N VAL A 28 -13.88 12.19 -10.57
CA VAL A 28 -13.77 10.74 -10.37
C VAL A 28 -14.16 10.33 -8.95
N THR A 29 -14.79 9.17 -8.84
CA THR A 29 -15.22 8.55 -7.57
C THR A 29 -14.87 7.08 -7.56
N PHE A 30 -14.96 6.42 -6.39
CA PHE A 30 -14.71 4.99 -6.27
C PHE A 30 -15.93 4.12 -6.60
N THR A 31 -17.15 4.67 -6.52
CA THR A 31 -18.38 3.88 -6.76
C THR A 31 -19.31 4.56 -7.72
N ARG A 32 -20.02 3.77 -8.53
CA ARG A 32 -21.06 4.26 -9.45
C ARG A 32 -22.15 5.04 -8.72
N ALA A 33 -22.54 4.57 -7.52
CA ALA A 33 -23.53 5.26 -6.70
C ALA A 33 -23.07 6.66 -6.28
N ALA A 34 -21.79 6.81 -5.88
CA ALA A 34 -21.24 8.12 -5.53
C ALA A 34 -21.15 9.05 -6.73
N ALA A 35 -20.78 8.55 -7.92
CA ALA A 35 -20.76 9.34 -9.14
C ALA A 35 -22.17 9.82 -9.53
N ALA A 36 -23.18 8.93 -9.49
CA ALA A 36 -24.57 9.27 -9.76
C ALA A 36 -25.10 10.32 -8.77
N GLN A 37 -24.85 10.13 -7.46
CA GLN A 37 -25.27 11.09 -6.43
C GLN A 37 -24.56 12.45 -6.57
N MET A 38 -23.29 12.45 -7.00
CA MET A 38 -22.55 13.68 -7.29
C MET A 38 -23.21 14.43 -8.47
N LYS A 39 -23.50 13.72 -9.56
CA LYS A 39 -24.14 14.28 -10.74
C LYS A 39 -25.51 14.86 -10.42
N GLU A 40 -26.34 14.13 -9.65
CA GLU A 40 -27.65 14.59 -9.18
C GLU A 40 -27.54 15.87 -8.33
N LYS A 41 -26.63 15.91 -7.34
CA LYS A 41 -26.42 17.10 -6.51
C LYS A 41 -25.93 18.31 -7.31
N ILE A 42 -25.13 18.11 -8.34
CA ILE A 42 -24.68 19.20 -9.22
C ILE A 42 -25.86 19.69 -10.06
N ALA A 43 -26.68 18.77 -10.58
CA ALA A 43 -27.90 19.12 -11.32
C ALA A 43 -28.86 19.97 -10.49
N ASP A 44 -29.23 19.49 -9.29
CA ASP A 44 -30.15 20.21 -8.39
C ASP A 44 -29.67 21.63 -8.07
N LYS A 45 -28.36 21.79 -7.88
CA LYS A 45 -27.78 23.11 -7.56
C LYS A 45 -27.69 24.03 -8.75
N LEU A 46 -27.42 23.51 -9.95
CA LEU A 46 -27.46 24.31 -11.19
C LEU A 46 -28.87 24.70 -11.57
N GLU A 47 -29.87 23.80 -11.37
CA GLU A 47 -31.29 24.10 -11.58
C GLU A 47 -31.75 25.21 -10.62
N GLN A 48 -31.44 25.11 -9.35
CA GLN A 48 -31.72 26.14 -8.35
C GLN A 48 -31.08 27.49 -8.73
N ALA A 49 -29.80 27.48 -9.14
CA ALA A 49 -29.11 28.68 -9.54
C ALA A 49 -29.73 29.32 -10.83
N ALA A 50 -30.19 28.48 -11.77
CA ALA A 50 -30.90 28.97 -13.00
C ALA A 50 -32.28 29.56 -12.69
N GLU A 51 -32.98 29.04 -11.67
CA GLU A 51 -34.24 29.65 -11.21
C GLU A 51 -34.01 31.00 -10.50
N ASP A 52 -32.94 31.09 -9.69
CA ASP A 52 -32.60 32.33 -8.98
C ASP A 52 -32.02 33.41 -9.89
N HIS A 53 -31.37 33.02 -11.02
CA HIS A 53 -30.71 33.91 -11.98
C HIS A 53 -31.03 33.51 -13.42
N PRO A 54 -32.31 33.64 -13.86
CA PRO A 54 -32.74 33.20 -15.20
C PRO A 54 -32.11 33.97 -16.36
N GLU A 55 -31.51 35.11 -16.09
CA GLU A 55 -30.79 35.96 -17.06
C GLU A 55 -29.30 35.51 -17.25
N ASP A 56 -28.78 34.60 -16.41
CA ASP A 56 -27.40 34.14 -16.56
C ASP A 56 -27.30 32.98 -17.58
N GLU A 57 -27.03 33.38 -18.84
CA GLU A 57 -26.87 32.42 -19.95
C GLU A 57 -25.78 31.35 -19.67
N HIS A 58 -24.78 31.67 -18.85
CA HIS A 58 -23.75 30.71 -18.51
C HIS A 58 -24.29 29.54 -17.66
N ILE A 59 -25.14 29.83 -16.66
CA ILE A 59 -25.74 28.77 -15.82
C ILE A 59 -26.65 27.87 -16.66
N VAL A 60 -27.46 28.45 -17.54
CA VAL A 60 -28.33 27.70 -18.46
C VAL A 60 -27.49 26.82 -19.40
N LYS A 61 -26.33 27.32 -19.87
CA LYS A 61 -25.36 26.55 -20.66
C LYS A 61 -24.85 25.34 -19.88
N GLN A 62 -24.49 25.51 -18.60
CA GLN A 62 -23.97 24.41 -17.75
C GLN A 62 -24.97 23.26 -17.59
N LEU A 63 -26.26 23.56 -17.43
CA LEU A 63 -27.31 22.53 -17.40
C LEU A 63 -27.36 21.72 -18.70
N SER A 64 -27.14 22.36 -19.84
CA SER A 64 -27.10 21.68 -21.14
C SER A 64 -25.84 20.82 -21.34
N LEU A 65 -24.73 21.19 -20.71
CA LEU A 65 -23.45 20.47 -20.76
C LEU A 65 -23.36 19.32 -19.74
N LEU A 66 -24.10 19.39 -18.62
CA LEU A 66 -24.06 18.41 -17.54
C LEU A 66 -24.23 16.92 -17.98
N PRO A 67 -25.08 16.57 -18.97
CA PRO A 67 -25.16 15.21 -19.48
C PRO A 67 -23.82 14.68 -20.04
N ARG A 68 -22.98 15.56 -20.58
CA ARG A 68 -21.66 15.24 -21.16
C ARG A 68 -20.53 15.35 -20.18
N ALA A 69 -20.78 15.89 -18.98
CA ALA A 69 -19.76 16.07 -17.96
C ALA A 69 -19.19 14.73 -17.49
N ASP A 70 -17.89 14.65 -17.38
CA ASP A 70 -17.13 13.48 -16.97
C ASP A 70 -17.18 13.29 -15.45
N ILE A 71 -18.36 12.85 -14.97
CA ILE A 71 -18.61 12.51 -13.56
C ILE A 71 -18.81 11.00 -13.48
N MET A 72 -17.75 10.26 -13.14
CA MET A 72 -17.74 8.80 -13.25
C MET A 72 -16.81 8.13 -12.23
N THR A 73 -16.72 6.80 -12.28
CA THR A 73 -15.71 6.07 -11.50
C THR A 73 -14.34 6.11 -12.19
N ILE A 74 -13.26 5.94 -11.41
CA ILE A 74 -11.89 5.81 -11.97
C ILE A 74 -11.86 4.71 -13.04
N ASP A 75 -12.45 3.55 -12.76
CA ASP A 75 -12.48 2.43 -13.71
C ASP A 75 -13.22 2.80 -15.02
N SER A 76 -14.33 3.54 -14.92
CA SER A 76 -15.05 3.99 -16.11
C SER A 76 -14.25 5.00 -16.93
N PHE A 77 -13.52 5.88 -16.26
CA PHE A 77 -12.61 6.82 -16.91
C PHE A 77 -11.49 6.08 -17.65
N CYS A 78 -10.78 5.18 -16.96
CA CYS A 78 -9.73 4.38 -17.57
C CYS A 78 -10.24 3.57 -18.77
N LEU A 79 -11.42 2.95 -18.63
CA LEU A 79 -12.04 2.20 -19.72
C LEU A 79 -12.39 3.09 -20.92
N GLY A 80 -12.84 4.33 -20.69
CA GLY A 80 -13.08 5.32 -21.74
C GLY A 80 -11.79 5.62 -22.51
N ILE A 81 -10.71 5.98 -21.80
CA ILE A 81 -9.39 6.24 -22.40
C ILE A 81 -8.93 5.05 -23.25
N VAL A 82 -9.00 3.83 -22.71
CA VAL A 82 -8.56 2.62 -23.44
C VAL A 82 -9.41 2.40 -24.69
N LYS A 83 -10.71 2.62 -24.65
CA LYS A 83 -11.60 2.49 -25.82
C LYS A 83 -11.34 3.54 -26.89
N ASP A 84 -10.95 4.73 -26.52
CA ASP A 84 -10.68 5.81 -27.48
C ASP A 84 -9.28 5.67 -28.11
N TYR A 85 -8.30 5.13 -27.35
CA TYR A 85 -6.89 5.07 -27.76
C TYR A 85 -6.30 3.65 -27.82
N PHE A 86 -7.13 2.61 -27.90
CA PHE A 86 -6.71 1.19 -27.91
C PHE A 86 -5.58 0.89 -28.92
N GLN A 87 -5.53 1.62 -30.02
CA GLN A 87 -4.49 1.44 -31.06
C GLN A 87 -3.09 1.79 -30.55
N MET A 88 -2.97 2.71 -29.59
CA MET A 88 -1.66 3.11 -29.04
C MET A 88 -0.99 2.00 -28.24
N ILE A 89 -1.78 1.09 -27.67
CA ILE A 89 -1.31 -0.04 -26.85
C ILE A 89 -1.41 -1.39 -27.57
N GLY A 90 -1.87 -1.41 -28.82
CA GLY A 90 -1.88 -2.59 -29.69
C GLY A 90 -2.87 -3.69 -29.31
N ILE A 91 -3.95 -3.37 -28.59
CA ILE A 91 -5.04 -4.31 -28.29
C ILE A 91 -6.17 -4.19 -29.32
N ASP A 92 -7.01 -5.22 -29.41
CA ASP A 92 -8.18 -5.21 -30.28
C ASP A 92 -9.32 -4.36 -29.65
N SER A 93 -10.05 -3.61 -30.47
CA SER A 93 -11.17 -2.78 -30.01
C SER A 93 -12.36 -3.56 -29.44
N SER A 94 -12.45 -4.85 -29.75
CA SER A 94 -13.48 -5.77 -29.27
C SER A 94 -13.12 -6.48 -27.96
N PHE A 95 -12.17 -5.94 -27.20
CA PHE A 95 -11.74 -6.56 -25.94
C PHE A 95 -12.90 -6.64 -24.93
N ASP A 96 -12.84 -7.70 -24.13
CA ASP A 96 -13.78 -7.93 -23.03
C ASP A 96 -13.09 -7.82 -21.66
N ILE A 97 -13.89 -7.57 -20.63
CA ILE A 97 -13.45 -7.58 -19.23
C ILE A 97 -13.97 -8.86 -18.59
N ALA A 98 -13.03 -9.72 -18.18
CA ALA A 98 -13.33 -10.98 -17.51
C ALA A 98 -14.02 -10.74 -16.16
N ASP A 99 -14.91 -11.64 -15.78
CA ASP A 99 -15.33 -11.73 -14.40
C ASP A 99 -14.23 -12.36 -13.53
N ASN A 100 -14.33 -12.15 -12.21
CA ASN A 100 -13.29 -12.62 -11.28
C ASN A 100 -13.14 -14.15 -11.29
N ALA A 101 -14.24 -14.90 -11.43
CA ALA A 101 -14.20 -16.37 -11.38
C ALA A 101 -13.54 -16.94 -12.64
N GLU A 102 -13.83 -16.39 -13.81
CA GLU A 102 -13.19 -16.76 -15.08
C GLU A 102 -11.69 -16.45 -15.03
N MET A 103 -11.33 -15.26 -14.56
CA MET A 103 -9.92 -14.85 -14.47
C MET A 103 -9.15 -15.68 -13.45
N ASP A 104 -9.74 -16.06 -12.34
CA ASP A 104 -9.11 -16.93 -11.33
C ASP A 104 -8.83 -18.33 -11.89
N LEU A 105 -9.71 -18.87 -12.75
CA LEU A 105 -9.44 -20.14 -13.46
C LEU A 105 -8.26 -19.99 -14.41
N ILE A 106 -8.24 -18.96 -15.25
CA ILE A 106 -7.13 -18.70 -16.18
C ILE A 106 -5.81 -18.57 -15.42
N LYS A 107 -5.79 -17.80 -14.32
CA LYS A 107 -4.59 -17.63 -13.48
C LYS A 107 -4.07 -18.94 -12.91
N ASN A 108 -4.96 -19.82 -12.46
CA ASN A 108 -4.58 -21.13 -11.93
C ASN A 108 -3.99 -22.02 -13.05
N ASP A 109 -4.67 -22.10 -14.20
CA ASP A 109 -4.22 -22.90 -15.33
C ASP A 109 -2.83 -22.45 -15.83
N ILE A 110 -2.60 -21.13 -15.93
CA ILE A 110 -1.30 -20.56 -16.32
C ILE A 110 -0.22 -20.86 -15.28
N LEU A 111 -0.52 -20.78 -14.00
CA LEU A 111 0.46 -21.12 -12.98
C LEU A 111 0.80 -22.62 -13.01
N ASP A 112 -0.17 -23.48 -13.29
CA ASP A 112 0.06 -24.92 -13.47
C ASP A 112 0.99 -25.17 -14.67
N GLU A 113 0.72 -24.53 -15.80
CA GLU A 113 1.55 -24.63 -17.03
C GLU A 113 2.99 -24.19 -16.76
N VAL A 114 3.17 -23.02 -16.13
CA VAL A 114 4.50 -22.46 -15.83
C VAL A 114 5.28 -23.34 -14.86
N LEU A 115 4.62 -23.85 -13.82
CA LEU A 115 5.25 -24.75 -12.85
C LEU A 115 5.65 -26.09 -13.52
N GLU A 116 4.76 -26.68 -14.31
CA GLU A 116 5.06 -27.90 -15.05
C GLU A 116 6.28 -27.73 -15.96
N GLN A 117 6.35 -26.62 -16.69
CA GLN A 117 7.52 -26.29 -17.51
C GLN A 117 8.79 -26.19 -16.66
N LYS A 118 8.75 -25.49 -15.52
CA LYS A 118 9.91 -25.36 -14.63
C LYS A 118 10.35 -26.68 -14.02
N TYR A 119 9.42 -27.56 -13.68
CA TYR A 119 9.73 -28.93 -13.24
C TYR A 119 10.39 -29.77 -14.35
N GLN A 120 9.99 -29.59 -15.61
CA GLN A 120 10.60 -30.29 -16.76
C GLN A 120 12.01 -29.74 -17.06
N GLU A 121 12.21 -28.40 -16.94
CA GLU A 121 13.53 -27.77 -17.09
C GLU A 121 14.49 -28.19 -15.98
N ALA A 122 13.99 -28.37 -14.76
CA ALA A 122 14.70 -28.83 -13.57
C ALA A 122 16.03 -28.10 -13.35
N SER A 123 16.06 -26.76 -13.50
CA SER A 123 17.28 -25.99 -13.26
C SER A 123 17.69 -26.03 -11.78
N ASP A 124 18.99 -25.89 -11.49
CA ASP A 124 19.51 -25.91 -10.13
C ASP A 124 18.87 -24.83 -9.25
N GLU A 125 18.59 -23.66 -9.82
CA GLU A 125 17.93 -22.54 -9.14
C GLU A 125 16.48 -22.90 -8.76
N PHE A 126 15.74 -23.53 -9.69
CA PHE A 126 14.36 -23.96 -9.41
C PHE A 126 14.32 -25.10 -8.39
N ILE A 127 15.25 -26.05 -8.47
CA ILE A 127 15.37 -27.11 -7.45
C ILE A 127 15.66 -26.49 -6.10
N GLY A 128 16.60 -25.53 -6.00
CA GLY A 128 16.91 -24.81 -4.77
C GLY A 128 15.70 -24.04 -4.21
N LEU A 129 14.84 -23.48 -5.06
CA LEU A 129 13.57 -22.86 -4.67
C LEU A 129 12.62 -23.92 -4.06
N VAL A 130 12.45 -25.05 -4.73
CA VAL A 130 11.57 -26.14 -4.26
C VAL A 130 12.06 -26.68 -2.91
N ASP A 131 13.35 -26.95 -2.77
CA ASP A 131 13.95 -27.44 -1.51
C ASP A 131 13.78 -26.42 -0.35
N SER A 132 13.79 -25.14 -0.64
CA SER A 132 13.68 -24.09 0.35
C SER A 132 12.24 -23.86 0.82
N PHE A 133 11.25 -23.94 -0.05
CA PHE A 133 9.88 -23.52 0.22
C PHE A 133 8.82 -24.64 0.12
N ALA A 134 9.06 -25.70 -0.65
CA ALA A 134 8.11 -26.80 -0.72
C ALA A 134 8.05 -27.57 0.61
N ARG A 135 6.86 -28.00 1.00
CA ARG A 135 6.62 -28.77 2.22
C ARG A 135 5.92 -30.07 1.89
N LYS A 136 6.43 -31.19 2.42
CA LYS A 136 5.77 -32.50 2.32
C LYS A 136 5.39 -32.89 0.88
N GLU A 137 6.28 -32.70 -0.06
CA GLU A 137 6.07 -33.00 -1.50
C GLU A 137 4.95 -32.18 -2.16
N SER A 138 4.63 -30.99 -1.61
CA SER A 138 3.62 -30.09 -2.15
C SER A 138 4.24 -28.73 -2.49
N ASP A 139 3.92 -28.23 -3.68
CA ASP A 139 4.30 -26.90 -4.17
C ASP A 139 3.32 -25.79 -3.79
N GLU A 140 2.29 -26.10 -2.99
CA GLU A 140 1.25 -25.16 -2.58
C GLU A 140 1.83 -23.85 -2.00
N LYS A 141 2.91 -23.96 -1.21
CA LYS A 141 3.56 -22.78 -0.66
C LYS A 141 4.24 -21.91 -1.72
N ILE A 142 4.80 -22.52 -2.76
CA ILE A 142 5.41 -21.80 -3.89
C ILE A 142 4.30 -21.07 -4.66
N ARG A 143 3.18 -21.73 -4.93
CA ARG A 143 1.99 -21.13 -5.57
C ARG A 143 1.48 -19.91 -4.80
N GLU A 144 1.30 -20.08 -3.49
CA GLU A 144 0.89 -18.98 -2.60
C GLU A 144 1.86 -17.78 -2.70
N LEU A 145 3.18 -18.03 -2.67
CA LEU A 145 4.19 -16.99 -2.75
C LEU A 145 4.18 -16.29 -4.12
N VAL A 146 4.04 -17.02 -5.23
CA VAL A 146 3.90 -16.43 -6.58
C VAL A 146 2.69 -15.51 -6.64
N TYR A 147 1.53 -15.94 -6.13
CA TYR A 147 0.33 -15.10 -6.09
C TYR A 147 0.49 -13.88 -5.20
N GLN A 148 1.18 -14.01 -4.07
CA GLN A 148 1.44 -12.87 -3.18
C GLN A 148 2.32 -11.83 -3.88
N ILE A 149 3.42 -12.26 -4.52
CA ILE A 149 4.31 -11.37 -5.27
C ILE A 149 3.58 -10.74 -6.46
N TYR A 150 2.88 -11.53 -7.26
CA TYR A 150 2.06 -11.04 -8.36
C TYR A 150 1.08 -9.96 -7.91
N ARG A 151 0.34 -10.20 -6.81
CA ARG A 151 -0.63 -9.25 -6.27
C ARG A 151 0.02 -7.94 -5.84
N VAL A 152 1.21 -8.00 -5.22
CA VAL A 152 1.95 -6.80 -4.80
C VAL A 152 2.51 -6.07 -6.02
N ALA A 153 3.23 -6.77 -6.91
CA ALA A 153 3.83 -6.17 -8.10
C ALA A 153 2.79 -5.50 -9.00
N SER A 154 1.66 -6.18 -9.23
CA SER A 154 0.55 -5.65 -10.05
C SER A 154 -0.20 -4.48 -9.37
N GLY A 155 0.08 -4.13 -8.13
CA GLY A 155 -0.41 -2.90 -7.49
C GLY A 155 0.34 -1.64 -7.94
N TYR A 156 1.43 -1.79 -8.67
CA TYR A 156 2.24 -0.69 -9.21
C TYR A 156 1.94 -0.47 -10.69
N PRO A 157 2.04 0.75 -11.20
CA PRO A 157 1.80 1.05 -12.63
C PRO A 157 2.76 0.33 -13.58
N LYS A 158 3.93 -0.08 -13.08
CA LYS A 158 4.96 -0.84 -13.79
C LYS A 158 5.40 -2.03 -12.95
N PRO A 159 4.68 -3.16 -12.99
CA PRO A 159 4.97 -4.35 -12.18
C PRO A 159 6.40 -4.88 -12.36
N GLU A 160 6.91 -4.86 -13.57
CA GLU A 160 8.28 -5.30 -13.89
C GLU A 160 9.35 -4.46 -13.18
N ARG A 161 9.12 -3.16 -13.05
CA ARG A 161 10.02 -2.28 -12.31
C ARG A 161 10.09 -2.68 -10.83
N TRP A 162 8.95 -3.00 -10.22
CA TRP A 162 8.91 -3.46 -8.84
C TRP A 162 9.70 -4.77 -8.65
N ILE A 163 9.57 -5.74 -9.58
CA ILE A 163 10.34 -6.99 -9.55
C ILE A 163 11.84 -6.71 -9.68
N ASN A 164 12.26 -5.84 -10.61
CA ASN A 164 13.66 -5.46 -10.75
C ASN A 164 14.23 -4.79 -9.49
N GLU A 165 13.46 -3.93 -8.84
CA GLU A 165 13.83 -3.29 -7.58
C GLU A 165 13.93 -4.34 -6.44
N ALA A 166 13.03 -5.34 -6.43
CA ALA A 166 13.08 -6.45 -5.47
C ALA A 166 14.30 -7.34 -5.68
N GLU A 167 14.65 -7.68 -6.95
CA GLU A 167 15.86 -8.40 -7.29
C GLU A 167 17.12 -7.64 -6.85
N ALA A 168 17.20 -6.35 -7.16
CA ALA A 168 18.31 -5.50 -6.76
C ALA A 168 18.46 -5.41 -5.23
N ALA A 169 17.35 -5.44 -4.49
CA ALA A 169 17.37 -5.43 -3.03
C ALA A 169 17.92 -6.72 -2.40
N LEU A 170 18.04 -7.80 -3.16
CA LEU A 170 18.66 -9.05 -2.70
C LEU A 170 20.20 -9.06 -2.89
N GLU A 171 20.74 -8.10 -3.63
CA GLU A 171 22.19 -7.93 -3.86
C GLU A 171 22.86 -7.23 -2.70
N VAL A 172 22.70 -7.76 -1.47
CA VAL A 172 23.24 -7.18 -0.24
C VAL A 172 24.33 -8.05 0.32
N SER A 173 25.53 -7.50 0.44
CA SER A 173 26.70 -8.19 0.97
C SER A 173 27.41 -7.45 2.11
N MET A 174 27.11 -6.15 2.29
CA MET A 174 27.77 -5.30 3.28
C MET A 174 26.76 -4.55 4.15
N LYS A 175 27.20 -4.18 5.35
CA LYS A 175 26.40 -3.46 6.35
C LYS A 175 25.87 -2.11 5.80
N GLU A 176 26.72 -1.40 5.09
CA GLU A 176 26.39 -0.09 4.51
C GLU A 176 25.27 -0.21 3.46
N GLU A 177 25.29 -1.26 2.66
CA GLU A 177 24.25 -1.57 1.68
C GLU A 177 22.94 -1.92 2.37
N LEU A 178 22.98 -2.76 3.42
CA LEU A 178 21.80 -3.13 4.22
C LEU A 178 21.06 -1.88 4.73
N TYR A 179 21.80 -0.89 5.22
CA TYR A 179 21.22 0.33 5.78
C TYR A 179 20.55 1.24 4.73
N THR A 180 20.88 1.09 3.45
CA THR A 180 20.25 1.82 2.36
C THR A 180 18.94 1.21 1.91
N LEU A 181 18.67 -0.05 2.25
CA LEU A 181 17.46 -0.75 1.83
C LEU A 181 16.22 -0.14 2.46
N LYS A 182 15.18 0.00 1.64
CA LYS A 182 13.89 0.56 2.09
C LYS A 182 13.32 -0.23 3.27
N TRP A 183 13.28 -1.57 3.18
CA TRP A 183 12.70 -2.40 4.23
C TRP A 183 13.45 -2.29 5.56
N TYR A 184 14.78 -2.13 5.54
CA TYR A 184 15.57 -1.93 6.75
C TYR A 184 15.24 -0.60 7.42
N ARG A 185 15.16 0.48 6.64
CA ARG A 185 14.78 1.81 7.13
C ARG A 185 13.36 1.84 7.66
N ASP A 186 12.41 1.25 6.92
CA ASP A 186 11.01 1.14 7.34
C ASP A 186 10.91 0.34 8.65
N TYR A 187 11.66 -0.76 8.78
CA TYR A 187 11.71 -1.54 10.01
C TYR A 187 12.27 -0.73 11.19
N MET A 188 13.39 -0.02 11.02
CA MET A 188 13.95 0.85 12.06
C MET A 188 12.99 2.00 12.44
N GLN A 189 12.20 2.50 11.48
CA GLN A 189 11.14 3.47 11.79
C GLN A 189 10.02 2.85 12.63
N ILE A 190 9.57 1.64 12.31
CA ILE A 190 8.58 0.90 13.11
C ILE A 190 9.10 0.67 14.53
N VAL A 191 10.38 0.33 14.68
CA VAL A 191 11.04 0.21 15.99
C VAL A 191 10.96 1.52 16.77
N ALA A 192 11.32 2.64 16.13
CA ALA A 192 11.25 3.97 16.73
C ALA A 192 9.83 4.34 17.17
N ASP A 193 8.84 4.18 16.29
CA ASP A 193 7.43 4.52 16.55
C ASP A 193 6.84 3.65 17.68
N THR A 194 7.20 2.36 17.70
CA THR A 194 6.78 1.44 18.78
C THR A 194 7.34 1.87 20.12
N LEU A 195 8.61 2.28 20.18
CA LEU A 195 9.26 2.75 21.40
C LEU A 195 8.70 4.11 21.83
N ASP A 196 8.48 5.05 20.92
CA ASP A 196 7.91 6.37 21.23
C ASP A 196 6.47 6.22 21.78
N SER A 197 5.66 5.33 21.20
CA SER A 197 4.34 4.98 21.71
C SER A 197 4.42 4.36 23.13
N ALA A 198 5.33 3.42 23.34
CA ALA A 198 5.52 2.77 24.63
C ALA A 198 6.01 3.75 25.71
N ILE A 199 6.90 4.69 25.35
CA ILE A 199 7.37 5.77 26.25
C ILE A 199 6.19 6.66 26.65
N GLY A 200 5.37 7.13 25.70
CA GLY A 200 4.20 7.95 25.99
C GLY A 200 3.19 7.23 26.90
N GLN A 201 2.92 5.95 26.67
CA GLN A 201 2.06 5.14 27.53
C GLN A 201 2.65 4.95 28.93
N ALA A 202 3.97 4.76 29.07
CA ALA A 202 4.64 4.64 30.35
C ALA A 202 4.64 5.98 31.12
N GLU A 203 4.83 7.11 30.45
CA GLU A 203 4.74 8.44 31.04
C GLU A 203 3.32 8.71 31.55
N GLN A 204 2.28 8.38 30.78
CA GLN A 204 0.89 8.48 31.23
C GLN A 204 0.62 7.58 32.46
N CYS A 205 1.15 6.36 32.47
CA CYS A 205 1.05 5.49 33.63
C CYS A 205 1.74 6.09 34.87
N LEU A 206 2.85 6.79 34.68
CA LEU A 206 3.58 7.46 35.77
C LEU A 206 2.79 8.62 36.35
N GLU A 207 2.14 9.44 35.51
CA GLU A 207 1.26 10.53 35.96
C GLU A 207 0.12 10.00 36.83
N ILE A 208 -0.58 8.95 36.39
CA ILE A 208 -1.68 8.32 37.13
C ILE A 208 -1.17 7.68 38.43
N ALA A 209 0.02 7.03 38.39
CA ALA A 209 0.61 6.46 39.60
C ALA A 209 0.96 7.49 40.67
N GLY A 210 1.29 8.73 40.25
CA GLY A 210 1.61 9.87 41.12
C GLY A 210 0.39 10.59 41.72
N GLU A 211 -0.85 10.28 41.31
CA GLU A 211 -2.04 10.87 41.90
C GLU A 211 -2.25 10.41 43.33
N ALA A 212 -3.00 11.19 44.14
CA ALA A 212 -3.17 10.95 45.57
C ALA A 212 -3.77 9.58 45.92
N ASP A 213 -4.62 9.05 45.05
CA ASP A 213 -5.26 7.72 45.11
C ASP A 213 -4.71 6.72 44.07
N GLY A 214 -3.64 7.13 43.40
CA GLY A 214 -3.01 6.35 42.33
C GLY A 214 -2.21 5.14 42.84
N PRO A 215 -1.83 4.24 41.92
CA PRO A 215 -1.04 3.03 42.26
C PRO A 215 0.46 3.35 42.39
N ALA A 216 0.84 4.21 43.36
CA ALA A 216 2.23 4.66 43.56
C ALA A 216 3.25 3.55 43.71
N GLY A 217 2.82 2.34 44.13
CA GLY A 217 3.73 1.17 44.18
C GLY A 217 4.26 0.71 42.84
N TYR A 218 3.71 1.15 41.71
CA TYR A 218 4.24 0.89 40.37
C TYR A 218 5.26 1.92 39.89
N ASP A 219 5.36 3.08 40.53
CA ASP A 219 6.29 4.16 40.16
C ASP A 219 7.73 3.69 39.89
N PRO A 220 8.42 2.97 40.83
CA PRO A 220 9.77 2.49 40.55
C PRO A 220 9.89 1.52 39.36
N ILE A 221 8.82 0.77 39.09
CA ILE A 221 8.79 -0.19 38.00
C ILE A 221 8.62 0.57 36.66
N ILE A 222 7.75 1.57 36.63
CA ILE A 222 7.52 2.43 35.44
C ILE A 222 8.78 3.22 35.12
N HIS A 223 9.49 3.77 36.12
CA HIS A 223 10.78 4.42 35.90
C HIS A 223 11.82 3.49 35.30
N SER A 224 11.91 2.25 35.78
CA SER A 224 12.79 1.22 35.20
C SER A 224 12.42 0.88 33.75
N ASP A 225 11.11 0.85 33.44
CA ASP A 225 10.63 0.65 32.07
C ASP A 225 11.02 1.83 31.16
N LEU A 226 10.81 3.06 31.63
CA LEU A 226 11.19 4.27 30.89
C LEU A 226 12.69 4.32 30.60
N GLU A 227 13.51 3.94 31.56
CA GLU A 227 14.97 3.85 31.37
C GLU A 227 15.31 2.83 30.26
N LEU A 228 14.72 1.63 30.31
CA LEU A 228 14.90 0.59 29.29
C LEU A 228 14.43 1.08 27.92
N LEU A 229 13.22 1.64 27.82
CA LEU A 229 12.63 2.11 26.57
C LEU A 229 13.45 3.24 25.95
N ARG A 230 13.85 4.22 26.74
CA ARG A 230 14.69 5.34 26.30
C ARG A 230 16.09 4.89 25.90
N ASN A 231 16.67 3.87 26.57
CA ASN A 231 17.94 3.29 26.17
C ASN A 231 17.84 2.57 24.82
N LEU A 232 16.79 1.79 24.58
CA LEU A 232 16.54 1.17 23.29
C LEU A 232 16.32 2.22 22.19
N ARG A 233 15.56 3.29 22.49
CA ARG A 233 15.24 4.37 21.53
C ARG A 233 16.46 5.12 21.02
N ARG A 234 17.57 5.10 21.75
CA ARG A 234 18.86 5.70 21.36
C ARG A 234 19.68 4.82 20.41
N ALA A 235 19.22 3.61 20.11
CA ALA A 235 19.91 2.76 19.15
C ALA A 235 19.80 3.36 17.74
N GLU A 236 20.92 3.50 17.07
CA GLU A 236 21.00 4.03 15.71
C GLU A 236 20.87 2.92 14.66
N ASP A 237 21.22 1.69 15.04
CA ASP A 237 21.12 0.53 14.16
C ASP A 237 20.71 -0.75 14.94
N MET A 238 20.52 -1.84 14.19
CA MET A 238 20.11 -3.13 14.75
C MET A 238 21.15 -3.73 15.69
N ASP A 239 22.44 -3.52 15.45
CA ASP A 239 23.51 -4.02 16.33
C ASP A 239 23.45 -3.35 17.69
N GLU A 240 23.22 -2.05 17.72
CA GLU A 240 23.04 -1.32 18.96
C GLU A 240 21.72 -1.69 19.65
N ALA A 241 20.63 -1.79 18.90
CA ALA A 241 19.35 -2.24 19.44
C ALA A 241 19.49 -3.63 20.09
N TYR A 242 20.11 -4.58 19.38
CA TYR A 242 20.34 -5.93 19.89
C TYR A 242 21.18 -5.93 21.20
N LYS A 243 22.25 -5.14 21.26
CA LYS A 243 23.11 -5.03 22.47
C LYS A 243 22.39 -4.42 23.66
N ARG A 244 21.39 -3.55 23.43
CA ARG A 244 20.64 -2.84 24.47
C ARG A 244 19.40 -3.60 24.95
N VAL A 245 19.11 -4.78 24.39
CA VAL A 245 18.01 -5.63 24.83
C VAL A 245 18.17 -6.00 26.30
N SER A 246 17.14 -5.73 27.08
CA SER A 246 17.08 -6.12 28.49
C SER A 246 15.66 -6.55 28.89
N LYS A 247 15.49 -7.09 30.08
CA LYS A 247 14.22 -7.62 30.53
C LYS A 247 13.46 -6.59 31.37
N PHE A 248 12.18 -6.45 31.13
CA PHE A 248 11.28 -5.72 32.03
C PHE A 248 11.25 -6.35 33.41
N SER A 249 11.20 -5.49 34.44
CA SER A 249 11.04 -5.93 35.82
C SER A 249 9.67 -6.56 36.04
N ASN A 250 9.58 -7.55 36.92
CA ASN A 250 8.31 -8.20 37.25
C ASN A 250 7.37 -7.22 37.97
N LEU A 251 6.08 -7.25 37.61
CA LEU A 251 5.05 -6.54 38.34
C LEU A 251 4.90 -7.14 39.74
N LYS A 252 4.94 -6.30 40.76
CA LYS A 252 4.80 -6.70 42.16
C LYS A 252 3.41 -6.38 42.67
N ARG A 253 3.00 -7.05 43.76
CA ARG A 253 1.82 -6.66 44.50
C ARG A 253 2.07 -5.32 45.17
N ILE A 254 1.14 -4.38 45.01
CA ILE A 254 1.24 -3.03 45.58
C ILE A 254 0.22 -2.82 46.70
N ALA A 255 0.38 -1.73 47.49
CA ALA A 255 -0.57 -1.31 48.50
C ALA A 255 -1.94 -0.97 47.87
N ALA A 256 -2.97 -0.92 48.72
CA ALA A 256 -4.32 -0.54 48.28
C ALA A 256 -4.33 0.90 47.72
N CYS A 257 -4.98 1.06 46.58
CA CYS A 257 -5.18 2.33 45.87
C CYS A 257 -6.52 2.22 45.12
N ASP A 258 -6.86 3.24 44.31
CA ASP A 258 -8.05 3.18 43.48
C ASP A 258 -7.99 1.95 42.52
N PRO A 259 -9.00 1.06 42.53
CA PRO A 259 -8.96 -0.17 41.74
C PRO A 259 -9.01 0.07 40.22
N GLU A 260 -9.70 1.11 39.75
CA GLU A 260 -9.83 1.40 38.33
C GLU A 260 -8.50 1.94 37.78
N LYS A 261 -7.87 2.86 38.51
CA LYS A 261 -6.53 3.37 38.19
C LYS A 261 -5.47 2.29 38.22
N GLN A 262 -5.53 1.41 39.23
CA GLN A 262 -4.64 0.25 39.30
C GLN A 262 -4.79 -0.68 38.09
N GLN A 263 -6.01 -1.00 37.74
CA GLN A 263 -6.29 -1.87 36.59
C GLN A 263 -5.85 -1.23 35.28
N TYR A 264 -6.14 0.06 35.10
CA TYR A 264 -5.72 0.82 33.92
C TYR A 264 -4.19 0.78 33.75
N VAL A 265 -3.44 1.22 34.78
CA VAL A 265 -1.96 1.25 34.73
C VAL A 265 -1.39 -0.15 34.47
N LYS A 266 -1.90 -1.17 35.17
CA LYS A 266 -1.45 -2.55 34.98
C LYS A 266 -1.69 -3.06 33.57
N THR A 267 -2.86 -2.81 33.00
CA THR A 267 -3.22 -3.24 31.64
C THR A 267 -2.37 -2.51 30.60
N THR A 268 -2.21 -1.20 30.74
CA THR A 268 -1.37 -0.40 29.83
C THR A 268 0.09 -0.85 29.87
N MET A 269 0.65 -1.10 31.08
CA MET A 269 1.99 -1.66 31.22
C MET A 269 2.13 -3.03 30.53
N GLN A 270 1.15 -3.90 30.66
CA GLN A 270 1.16 -5.20 29.98
C GLN A 270 1.13 -5.06 28.47
N THR A 271 0.35 -4.13 27.94
CA THR A 271 0.20 -3.87 26.52
C THR A 271 1.51 -3.37 25.91
N TYR A 272 2.07 -2.25 26.39
CA TYR A 272 3.30 -1.73 25.78
C TYR A 272 4.49 -2.66 25.97
N ARG A 273 4.60 -3.35 27.12
CA ARG A 273 5.64 -4.35 27.35
C ARG A 273 5.51 -5.54 26.40
N GLY A 274 4.29 -5.97 26.09
CA GLY A 274 4.02 -7.01 25.09
C GLY A 274 4.55 -6.61 23.73
N SER A 275 4.11 -5.47 23.22
CA SER A 275 4.55 -4.96 21.91
C SER A 275 6.06 -4.80 21.80
N VAL A 276 6.70 -4.24 22.86
CA VAL A 276 8.17 -4.07 22.89
C VAL A 276 8.90 -5.42 22.98
N LYS A 277 8.39 -6.41 23.71
CA LYS A 277 8.99 -7.75 23.78
C LYS A 277 8.93 -8.45 22.42
N ASP A 278 7.78 -8.37 21.73
CA ASP A 278 7.62 -8.98 20.43
C ASP A 278 8.56 -8.34 19.41
N MET A 279 8.72 -7.01 19.45
CA MET A 279 9.70 -6.28 18.65
C MET A 279 11.14 -6.69 18.98
N MET A 280 11.52 -6.72 20.27
CA MET A 280 12.90 -7.12 20.69
C MET A 280 13.24 -8.55 20.29
N ALA A 281 12.25 -9.45 20.19
CA ALA A 281 12.46 -10.82 19.75
C ALA A 281 12.91 -10.93 18.28
N LEU A 282 12.69 -9.89 17.49
CA LEU A 282 13.11 -9.79 16.08
C LEU A 282 14.51 -9.20 15.92
N PHE A 283 15.11 -8.62 16.95
CA PHE A 283 16.43 -8.04 16.84
C PHE A 283 17.50 -9.13 16.61
N ARG A 284 18.35 -8.89 15.63
CA ARG A 284 19.46 -9.75 15.24
C ARG A 284 20.72 -8.92 15.03
N PRO A 285 21.91 -9.44 15.32
CA PRO A 285 23.15 -8.82 14.88
C PRO A 285 23.19 -8.69 13.35
N THR A 286 23.80 -7.62 12.87
CA THR A 286 23.86 -7.32 11.43
C THR A 286 24.56 -8.41 10.62
N ASP A 287 25.61 -9.05 11.17
CA ASP A 287 26.31 -10.16 10.53
C ASP A 287 25.41 -11.39 10.36
N VAL A 288 24.52 -11.65 11.32
CA VAL A 288 23.51 -12.71 11.21
C VAL A 288 22.49 -12.38 10.12
N ILE A 289 22.00 -11.13 10.07
CA ILE A 289 21.08 -10.69 9.02
C ILE A 289 21.72 -10.84 7.64
N LEU A 290 22.97 -10.42 7.46
CA LEU A 290 23.68 -10.56 6.19
C LEU A 290 23.87 -12.03 5.79
N ALA A 291 24.18 -12.91 6.74
CA ALA A 291 24.29 -14.34 6.48
C ALA A 291 22.93 -14.96 6.08
N GLU A 292 21.84 -14.57 6.74
CA GLU A 292 20.47 -14.99 6.39
C GLU A 292 20.08 -14.46 4.99
N CYS A 293 20.39 -13.20 4.66
CA CYS A 293 20.17 -12.64 3.33
C CYS A 293 20.94 -13.42 2.25
N ALA A 294 22.21 -13.72 2.50
CA ALA A 294 23.03 -14.50 1.56
C ALA A 294 22.48 -15.92 1.34
N MET A 295 21.98 -16.58 2.36
CA MET A 295 21.37 -17.91 2.26
C MET A 295 20.04 -17.90 1.47
N MET A 296 19.26 -16.83 1.61
CA MET A 296 17.95 -16.73 0.98
C MET A 296 18.00 -16.13 -0.43
N LYS A 297 19.13 -15.55 -0.83
CA LYS A 297 19.26 -14.82 -2.10
C LYS A 297 18.84 -15.67 -3.30
N GLU A 298 19.51 -16.81 -3.53
CA GLU A 298 19.27 -17.65 -4.70
C GLU A 298 17.82 -18.19 -4.75
N PRO A 299 17.24 -18.75 -3.67
CA PRO A 299 15.84 -19.16 -3.67
C PRO A 299 14.86 -18.01 -3.94
N LEU A 300 15.14 -16.81 -3.42
CA LEU A 300 14.25 -15.65 -3.66
C LEU A 300 14.39 -15.11 -5.08
N LEU A 301 15.57 -15.08 -5.67
CA LEU A 301 15.78 -14.73 -7.07
C LEU A 301 15.06 -15.72 -7.99
N ALA A 302 15.14 -17.03 -7.69
CA ALA A 302 14.40 -18.04 -8.43
C ALA A 302 12.87 -17.86 -8.31
N LEU A 303 12.37 -17.48 -7.13
CA LEU A 303 10.96 -17.18 -6.92
C LEU A 303 10.49 -15.92 -7.69
N LEU A 304 11.30 -14.87 -7.74
CA LEU A 304 11.01 -13.66 -8.52
C LEU A 304 11.03 -13.98 -10.02
N SER A 305 12.01 -14.76 -10.50
CA SER A 305 12.08 -15.24 -11.89
C SER A 305 10.87 -16.11 -12.27
N LEU A 306 10.43 -17.01 -11.39
CA LEU A 306 9.22 -17.82 -11.59
C LEU A 306 7.98 -16.91 -11.68
N THR A 307 7.89 -15.93 -10.80
CA THR A 307 6.75 -14.97 -10.82
C THR A 307 6.76 -14.14 -12.10
N ARG A 308 7.92 -13.72 -12.58
CA ARG A 308 8.05 -13.03 -13.87
C ARG A 308 7.56 -13.91 -15.03
N SER A 309 8.02 -15.18 -15.10
CA SER A 309 7.56 -16.13 -16.12
C SER A 309 6.04 -16.31 -16.07
N TYR A 310 5.46 -16.40 -14.88
CA TYR A 310 4.01 -16.44 -14.69
C TYR A 310 3.31 -15.18 -15.21
N MET A 311 3.83 -13.99 -14.89
CA MET A 311 3.24 -12.72 -15.33
C MET A 311 3.29 -12.56 -16.86
N ASP A 312 4.42 -12.91 -17.47
CA ASP A 312 4.61 -12.84 -18.92
C ASP A 312 3.63 -13.77 -19.63
N ARG A 313 3.54 -15.04 -19.19
CA ARG A 313 2.62 -16.02 -19.76
C ARG A 313 1.15 -15.65 -19.58
N LEU A 314 0.80 -15.10 -18.41
CA LEU A 314 -0.56 -14.59 -18.15
C LEU A 314 -0.91 -13.41 -19.06
N LYS A 315 0.05 -12.50 -19.31
CA LYS A 315 -0.12 -11.37 -20.22
C LYS A 315 -0.34 -11.84 -21.67
N GLU A 316 0.43 -12.83 -22.13
CA GLU A 316 0.23 -13.45 -23.44
C GLU A 316 -1.16 -14.06 -23.56
N GLU A 317 -1.61 -14.85 -22.58
CA GLU A 317 -2.91 -15.50 -22.58
C GLU A 317 -4.06 -14.50 -22.60
N LYS A 318 -3.96 -13.41 -21.85
CA LYS A 318 -4.92 -12.31 -21.87
C LYS A 318 -5.01 -11.63 -23.23
N LEU A 319 -3.85 -11.44 -23.88
CA LEU A 319 -3.77 -10.86 -25.22
C LEU A 319 -4.39 -11.79 -26.26
N ASP A 320 -4.06 -13.08 -26.22
CA ASP A 320 -4.58 -14.08 -27.15
C ASP A 320 -6.10 -14.26 -27.06
N ARG A 321 -6.65 -14.15 -25.84
CA ARG A 321 -8.10 -14.19 -25.60
C ARG A 321 -8.78 -12.85 -25.81
N ASN A 322 -8.01 -11.77 -25.93
CA ASN A 322 -8.51 -10.39 -25.90
C ASN A 322 -9.40 -10.10 -24.68
N LEU A 323 -8.99 -10.64 -23.51
CA LEU A 323 -9.74 -10.67 -22.26
C LEU A 323 -8.88 -10.12 -21.12
N TYR A 324 -9.35 -9.05 -20.46
CA TYR A 324 -8.58 -8.29 -19.49
C TYR A 324 -9.30 -8.12 -18.15
N GLU A 325 -8.57 -7.75 -17.10
CA GLU A 325 -9.11 -7.33 -15.82
C GLU A 325 -9.19 -5.79 -15.75
N PHE A 326 -9.98 -5.25 -14.83
CA PHE A 326 -10.01 -3.80 -14.57
C PHE A 326 -8.63 -3.21 -14.23
N ARG A 327 -7.75 -4.01 -13.63
CA ARG A 327 -6.38 -3.62 -13.37
C ARG A 327 -5.58 -3.40 -14.67
N ASP A 328 -5.73 -4.30 -15.62
CA ASP A 328 -5.06 -4.18 -16.92
C ASP A 328 -5.55 -2.90 -17.63
N ILE A 329 -6.85 -2.60 -17.54
CA ILE A 329 -7.43 -1.37 -18.10
C ILE A 329 -6.82 -0.12 -17.44
N SER A 330 -6.56 -0.15 -16.14
CA SER A 330 -5.91 0.96 -15.44
C SER A 330 -4.44 1.12 -15.85
N GLU A 331 -3.72 0.02 -16.05
CA GLU A 331 -2.35 0.02 -16.56
C GLU A 331 -2.30 0.54 -18.01
N PHE A 332 -3.19 0.09 -18.86
CA PHE A 332 -3.32 0.56 -20.24
C PHE A 332 -3.64 2.06 -20.31
N ALA A 333 -4.57 2.52 -19.48
CA ALA A 333 -4.88 3.96 -19.40
C ALA A 333 -3.65 4.78 -18.96
N TYR A 334 -2.89 4.26 -17.98
CA TYR A 334 -1.64 4.89 -17.56
C TYR A 334 -0.62 4.94 -18.72
N ASP A 335 -0.45 3.85 -19.47
CA ASP A 335 0.47 3.77 -20.61
C ASP A 335 0.06 4.70 -21.77
N ILE A 336 -1.25 4.91 -21.97
CA ILE A 336 -1.77 5.86 -22.94
C ILE A 336 -1.50 7.31 -22.49
N LEU A 337 -1.77 7.64 -21.22
CA LEU A 337 -1.70 9.00 -20.70
C LEU A 337 -0.29 9.44 -20.29
N CYS A 338 0.65 8.52 -20.14
CA CYS A 338 1.99 8.78 -19.65
C CYS A 338 3.05 8.54 -20.75
N ALA A 339 3.68 9.62 -21.23
CA ALA A 339 4.79 9.54 -22.18
C ALA A 339 6.12 9.11 -21.52
N GLY A 340 6.20 9.13 -20.18
CA GLY A 340 7.39 8.77 -19.42
C GLY A 340 7.49 9.50 -18.08
N THR A 341 8.67 9.50 -17.49
CA THR A 341 8.98 10.26 -16.28
C THR A 341 10.20 11.14 -16.51
N ASP A 342 10.20 12.36 -15.96
CA ASP A 342 11.33 13.26 -16.00
C ASP A 342 12.45 12.83 -15.04
N GLU A 343 13.56 13.61 -15.02
CA GLU A 343 14.73 13.37 -14.15
C GLU A 343 14.40 13.41 -12.65
N ASN A 344 13.27 14.04 -12.27
CA ASN A 344 12.79 14.15 -10.89
C ASN A 344 11.76 13.07 -10.55
N GLY A 345 11.43 12.17 -11.49
CA GLY A 345 10.42 11.13 -11.34
C GLY A 345 8.97 11.62 -11.51
N CYS A 346 8.74 12.83 -12.00
CA CYS A 346 7.41 13.34 -12.31
C CYS A 346 6.92 12.75 -13.63
N VAL A 347 5.63 12.41 -13.70
CA VAL A 347 5.00 11.87 -14.91
C VAL A 347 4.96 12.96 -15.99
N ILE A 348 5.40 12.61 -17.20
CA ILE A 348 5.28 13.43 -18.40
C ILE A 348 3.97 13.01 -19.09
N PRO A 349 2.98 13.92 -19.24
CA PRO A 349 1.75 13.60 -19.97
C PRO A 349 2.03 13.24 -21.43
N SER A 350 1.23 12.33 -21.99
CA SER A 350 1.23 12.07 -23.43
C SER A 350 0.45 13.17 -24.18
N GLU A 351 0.41 13.04 -25.51
CA GLU A 351 -0.42 13.90 -26.36
C GLU A 351 -1.88 13.36 -26.53
N ALA A 352 -2.22 12.26 -25.83
CA ALA A 352 -3.53 11.62 -25.89
C ALA A 352 -4.63 12.40 -25.13
#